data_05bec8a0ba75f47bef61ae5d74a290c7
#
_entry.id   05bec8a0ba75f47bef61ae5d74a290c7
#
_cell.length_a   1.000
_cell.length_b   1.000
_cell.length_c   1.000
_cell.angle_alpha   90.00
_cell.angle_beta   90.00
_cell.angle_gamma   90.00
#
_symmetry.space_group_name_H-M   'P 1'
#
loop_
_entity.id
_entity.type
_entity.pdbx_description
1 polymer ?
#
loop_
_entity_poly.entity_id
_entity_poly.type
_entity_poly.pdbx_seq_one_letter_code
_entity_poly.pdbx_strand_id
1 'polypeptide(L)'
;MIAGLDTPTTGKVFLDDEDVTNKPPYKRDVNMVFQHYALFPHMTVEENIKFGLMMKKVPAEEQKERVAQVLYLTQLEEFRNRRPQQMSGGQQQRVAIARALVNNPKVLLLDEPLGALDYQLRKNLQLELKNLQRGLGLTFIYVTHDQEEALTMSDRIVVMNKGVIEQDDNPDTIYHYPNTRFVAKFIGESNFFETESETLVIRPEKLNLCPEYEDEQAEKQHPEPGYYGTVVDVVFYGTIDKVFIRLDNSNQTVVAYQYFDDVKRWSPDERVGIWWYKKDEVKVSR
;
A
#
# COMPACT_ATOMS: atom_id res chain seq x y z
N MET A 1 -5.20 -4.52 -19.58
CA MET A 1 -4.29 -5.38 -20.39
C MET A 1 -4.12 -6.76 -19.78
N ILE A 2 -3.65 -6.94 -18.53
CA ILE A 2 -3.43 -8.30 -17.93
C ILE A 2 -4.71 -9.14 -17.93
N ALA A 3 -5.84 -8.57 -17.50
CA ALA A 3 -7.14 -9.25 -17.55
C ALA A 3 -7.70 -9.46 -18.98
N GLY A 4 -7.08 -8.89 -20.01
CA GLY A 4 -7.56 -9.00 -21.39
C GLY A 4 -8.72 -8.08 -21.76
N LEU A 5 -9.05 -7.10 -20.92
CA LEU A 5 -10.10 -6.11 -21.20
C LEU A 5 -9.62 -5.03 -22.22
N ASP A 6 -8.32 -4.94 -22.40
CA ASP A 6 -7.68 -4.03 -23.35
C ASP A 6 -6.42 -4.69 -23.93
N THR A 7 -5.99 -4.26 -25.10
CA THR A 7 -4.80 -4.78 -25.80
C THR A 7 -3.68 -3.75 -25.80
N PRO A 8 -2.40 -4.16 -25.65
CA PRO A 8 -1.28 -3.24 -25.74
C PRO A 8 -1.11 -2.75 -27.20
N THR A 9 -0.75 -1.48 -27.37
CA THR A 9 -0.41 -0.91 -28.69
C THR A 9 0.86 -1.55 -29.25
N THR A 10 1.82 -1.82 -28.33
CA THR A 10 3.10 -2.49 -28.64
C THR A 10 3.46 -3.41 -27.48
N GLY A 11 4.32 -4.40 -27.74
CA GLY A 11 4.74 -5.37 -26.73
C GLY A 11 3.76 -6.51 -26.59
N LYS A 12 4.01 -7.37 -25.58
CA LYS A 12 3.28 -8.60 -25.35
C LYS A 12 2.97 -8.81 -23.87
N VAL A 13 1.89 -9.52 -23.60
CA VAL A 13 1.52 -9.93 -22.24
C VAL A 13 1.72 -11.44 -22.14
N PHE A 14 2.54 -11.86 -21.18
CA PHE A 14 2.79 -13.28 -20.89
C PHE A 14 2.19 -13.65 -19.56
N LEU A 15 1.64 -14.84 -19.47
CA LEU A 15 1.14 -15.44 -18.26
C LEU A 15 1.74 -16.87 -18.19
N ASP A 16 2.67 -17.08 -17.25
CA ASP A 16 3.35 -18.35 -17.08
C ASP A 16 3.97 -18.86 -18.41
N ASP A 17 4.80 -18.00 -19.04
CA ASP A 17 5.47 -18.21 -20.33
C ASP A 17 4.54 -18.32 -21.55
N GLU A 18 3.23 -18.27 -21.37
CA GLU A 18 2.26 -18.28 -22.47
C GLU A 18 1.96 -16.85 -22.94
N ASP A 19 2.10 -16.58 -24.26
CA ASP A 19 1.65 -15.32 -24.86
C ASP A 19 0.12 -15.24 -24.86
N VAL A 20 -0.43 -14.40 -23.98
CA VAL A 20 -1.88 -14.20 -23.83
C VAL A 20 -2.36 -12.89 -24.45
N THR A 21 -1.51 -12.17 -25.19
CA THR A 21 -1.79 -10.83 -25.71
C THR A 21 -3.15 -10.76 -26.42
N ASN A 22 -3.43 -11.71 -27.31
CA ASN A 22 -4.66 -11.75 -28.11
C ASN A 22 -5.73 -12.70 -27.54
N LYS A 23 -5.49 -13.30 -26.35
CA LYS A 23 -6.50 -14.15 -25.71
C LYS A 23 -7.61 -13.28 -25.10
N PRO A 24 -8.89 -13.60 -25.34
CA PRO A 24 -9.99 -12.90 -24.68
C PRO A 24 -9.99 -13.17 -23.16
N PRO A 25 -10.57 -12.30 -22.32
CA PRO A 25 -10.56 -12.40 -20.87
C PRO A 25 -10.94 -13.77 -20.31
N TYR A 26 -12.01 -14.36 -20.83
CA TYR A 26 -12.55 -15.65 -20.35
C TYR A 26 -11.66 -16.87 -20.66
N LYS A 27 -10.63 -16.71 -21.50
CA LYS A 27 -9.64 -17.76 -21.81
C LYS A 27 -8.31 -17.56 -21.07
N ARG A 28 -8.16 -16.48 -20.31
CA ARG A 28 -6.98 -16.23 -19.48
C ARG A 28 -7.16 -16.85 -18.11
N ASP A 29 -6.09 -17.40 -17.56
CA ASP A 29 -6.10 -17.98 -16.21
C ASP A 29 -5.90 -16.90 -15.12
N VAL A 30 -6.70 -15.84 -15.27
CA VAL A 30 -6.70 -14.64 -14.43
C VAL A 30 -8.12 -14.36 -14.02
N ASN A 31 -8.33 -14.06 -12.75
CA ASN A 31 -9.60 -13.53 -12.27
C ASN A 31 -9.40 -12.13 -11.68
N MET A 32 -10.44 -11.30 -11.71
CA MET A 32 -10.39 -9.94 -11.26
C MET A 32 -11.50 -9.66 -10.24
N VAL A 33 -11.15 -8.97 -9.17
CA VAL A 33 -12.07 -8.38 -8.20
C VAL A 33 -12.08 -6.88 -8.44
N PHE A 34 -13.23 -6.33 -8.78
CA PHE A 34 -13.43 -4.91 -9.04
C PHE A 34 -13.68 -4.13 -7.74
N GLN A 35 -13.42 -2.84 -7.76
CA GLN A 35 -13.61 -1.91 -6.63
C GLN A 35 -15.02 -1.96 -6.02
N HIS A 36 -16.06 -2.14 -6.84
CA HIS A 36 -17.45 -2.26 -6.39
C HIS A 36 -17.92 -3.72 -6.29
N TYR A 37 -16.99 -4.68 -6.18
CA TYR A 37 -17.24 -6.12 -6.02
C TYR A 37 -18.00 -6.78 -7.18
N ALA A 38 -18.85 -6.06 -7.92
CA ALA A 38 -19.65 -6.49 -9.06
C ALA A 38 -20.40 -7.83 -8.81
N LEU A 39 -20.97 -7.99 -7.62
CA LEU A 39 -21.77 -9.16 -7.26
C LEU A 39 -23.12 -9.16 -8.00
N PHE A 40 -23.62 -10.34 -8.31
CA PHE A 40 -24.97 -10.51 -8.87
C PHE A 40 -26.00 -10.34 -7.76
N PRO A 41 -26.80 -9.24 -7.76
CA PRO A 41 -27.64 -8.89 -6.62
C PRO A 41 -28.85 -9.83 -6.43
N HIS A 42 -29.27 -10.52 -7.49
CA HIS A 42 -30.37 -11.47 -7.49
C HIS A 42 -29.97 -12.90 -7.09
N MET A 43 -28.67 -13.19 -7.02
CA MET A 43 -28.11 -14.47 -6.65
C MET A 43 -27.70 -14.49 -5.16
N THR A 44 -27.76 -15.68 -4.56
CA THR A 44 -27.19 -15.92 -3.22
C THR A 44 -25.66 -15.90 -3.27
N VAL A 45 -25.02 -15.94 -2.09
CA VAL A 45 -23.55 -16.09 -1.97
C VAL A 45 -23.07 -17.34 -2.70
N GLU A 46 -23.69 -18.48 -2.45
CA GLU A 46 -23.33 -19.75 -3.10
C GLU A 46 -23.47 -19.67 -4.62
N GLU A 47 -24.58 -19.10 -5.12
CA GLU A 47 -24.80 -18.94 -6.56
C GLU A 47 -23.80 -17.96 -7.20
N ASN A 48 -23.45 -16.86 -6.53
CA ASN A 48 -22.40 -15.95 -6.99
C ASN A 48 -21.07 -16.68 -7.15
N ILE A 49 -20.66 -17.45 -6.15
CA ILE A 49 -19.40 -18.21 -6.18
C ILE A 49 -19.44 -19.28 -7.27
N LYS A 50 -20.52 -20.04 -7.34
CA LYS A 50 -20.71 -21.16 -8.29
C LYS A 50 -20.74 -20.71 -9.75
N PHE A 51 -21.11 -19.46 -10.03
CA PHE A 51 -21.38 -18.96 -11.37
C PHE A 51 -20.26 -19.22 -12.37
N GLY A 52 -19.01 -18.95 -11.99
CA GLY A 52 -17.85 -19.17 -12.86
C GLY A 52 -17.66 -20.65 -13.25
N LEU A 53 -17.89 -21.57 -12.32
CA LEU A 53 -17.79 -23.02 -12.57
C LEU A 53 -18.90 -23.50 -13.50
N MET A 54 -20.11 -22.94 -13.36
CA MET A 54 -21.23 -23.23 -14.26
C MET A 54 -20.91 -22.79 -15.69
N MET A 55 -20.34 -21.62 -15.89
CA MET A 55 -19.95 -21.12 -17.21
C MET A 55 -18.86 -21.99 -17.86
N LYS A 56 -17.93 -22.50 -17.04
CA LYS A 56 -16.88 -23.47 -17.49
C LYS A 56 -17.40 -24.90 -17.66
N LYS A 57 -18.69 -25.17 -17.40
CA LYS A 57 -19.32 -26.48 -17.47
C LYS A 57 -18.63 -27.54 -16.60
N VAL A 58 -18.13 -27.15 -15.44
CA VAL A 58 -17.53 -28.06 -14.46
C VAL A 58 -18.61 -29.08 -13.99
N PRO A 59 -18.30 -30.35 -13.74
CA PRO A 59 -19.26 -31.32 -13.21
C PRO A 59 -19.88 -30.91 -11.89
N ALA A 60 -21.17 -31.23 -11.66
CA ALA A 60 -21.93 -30.75 -10.50
C ALA A 60 -21.30 -31.10 -9.13
N GLU A 61 -20.76 -32.32 -9.00
CA GLU A 61 -20.10 -32.76 -7.76
C GLU A 61 -18.82 -31.96 -7.49
N GLU A 62 -18.02 -31.74 -8.51
CA GLU A 62 -16.81 -30.88 -8.38
C GLU A 62 -17.16 -29.44 -8.08
N GLN A 63 -18.25 -28.87 -8.65
CA GLN A 63 -18.74 -27.55 -8.29
C GLN A 63 -19.06 -27.47 -6.81
N LYS A 64 -19.78 -28.48 -6.27
CA LYS A 64 -20.19 -28.54 -4.86
C LYS A 64 -18.98 -28.57 -3.93
N GLU A 65 -18.00 -29.40 -4.25
CA GLU A 65 -16.76 -29.53 -3.49
C GLU A 65 -15.95 -28.21 -3.46
N ARG A 66 -15.68 -27.63 -4.63
CA ARG A 66 -14.91 -26.37 -4.75
C ARG A 66 -15.62 -25.20 -4.07
N VAL A 67 -16.94 -25.09 -4.22
CA VAL A 67 -17.74 -24.06 -3.55
C VAL A 67 -17.68 -24.21 -2.03
N ALA A 68 -17.82 -25.44 -1.51
CA ALA A 68 -17.72 -25.69 -0.06
C ALA A 68 -16.32 -25.31 0.48
N GLN A 69 -15.27 -25.70 -0.23
CA GLN A 69 -13.89 -25.34 0.13
C GLN A 69 -13.67 -23.83 0.17
N VAL A 70 -14.12 -23.10 -0.84
CA VAL A 70 -13.93 -21.65 -0.89
C VAL A 70 -14.79 -20.92 0.15
N LEU A 71 -16.03 -21.37 0.41
CA LEU A 71 -16.86 -20.84 1.50
C LEU A 71 -16.16 -20.98 2.84
N TYR A 72 -15.57 -22.15 3.12
CA TYR A 72 -14.78 -22.38 4.34
C TYR A 72 -13.57 -21.44 4.42
N LEU A 73 -12.76 -21.36 3.37
CA LEU A 73 -11.56 -20.51 3.31
C LEU A 73 -11.86 -19.01 3.52
N THR A 74 -13.02 -18.56 3.07
CA THR A 74 -13.44 -17.15 3.17
C THR A 74 -14.39 -16.88 4.34
N GLN A 75 -14.65 -17.88 5.21
CA GLN A 75 -15.56 -17.80 6.36
C GLN A 75 -16.97 -17.34 5.98
N LEU A 76 -17.52 -17.86 4.87
CA LEU A 76 -18.83 -17.48 4.35
C LEU A 76 -19.88 -18.59 4.47
N GLU A 77 -19.59 -19.70 5.17
CA GLU A 77 -20.47 -20.87 5.28
C GLU A 77 -21.87 -20.53 5.81
N GLU A 78 -21.94 -19.71 6.88
CA GLU A 78 -23.19 -19.27 7.48
C GLU A 78 -23.99 -18.33 6.58
N PHE A 79 -23.32 -17.67 5.63
CA PHE A 79 -23.91 -16.67 4.74
C PHE A 79 -24.31 -17.24 3.37
N ARG A 80 -24.07 -18.54 3.10
CA ARG A 80 -24.22 -19.18 1.78
C ARG A 80 -25.54 -18.89 1.07
N ASN A 81 -26.63 -18.80 1.84
CA ASN A 81 -28.00 -18.59 1.33
C ASN A 81 -28.43 -17.12 1.31
N ARG A 82 -27.58 -16.18 1.83
CA ARG A 82 -27.89 -14.75 1.81
C ARG A 82 -27.61 -14.14 0.44
N ARG A 83 -28.30 -13.04 0.17
CA ARG A 83 -28.05 -12.21 -1.02
C ARG A 83 -27.11 -11.04 -0.65
N PRO A 84 -26.36 -10.46 -1.61
CA PRO A 84 -25.46 -9.33 -1.36
C PRO A 84 -26.07 -8.18 -0.57
N GLN A 85 -27.33 -7.85 -0.84
CA GLN A 85 -28.06 -6.78 -0.13
C GLN A 85 -28.26 -7.02 1.38
N GLN A 86 -28.07 -8.24 1.84
CA GLN A 86 -28.21 -8.66 3.25
C GLN A 86 -26.85 -8.74 3.96
N MET A 87 -25.79 -8.24 3.32
CA MET A 87 -24.39 -8.41 3.77
C MET A 87 -23.70 -7.06 3.95
N SER A 88 -22.77 -7.00 4.91
CA SER A 88 -21.89 -5.85 5.06
C SER A 88 -20.92 -5.73 3.88
N GLY A 89 -20.29 -4.55 3.69
CA GLY A 89 -19.31 -4.33 2.64
C GLY A 89 -18.15 -5.33 2.68
N GLY A 90 -17.60 -5.61 3.86
CA GLY A 90 -16.53 -6.60 4.01
C GLY A 90 -16.97 -8.03 3.70
N GLN A 91 -18.22 -8.39 4.03
CA GLN A 91 -18.77 -9.69 3.63
C GLN A 91 -18.97 -9.78 2.11
N GLN A 92 -19.47 -8.71 1.47
CA GLN A 92 -19.61 -8.66 0.01
C GLN A 92 -18.24 -8.78 -0.68
N GLN A 93 -17.21 -8.15 -0.14
CA GLN A 93 -15.84 -8.28 -0.63
C GLN A 93 -15.36 -9.73 -0.55
N ARG A 94 -15.53 -10.39 0.59
CA ARG A 94 -15.18 -11.83 0.73
C ARG A 94 -15.91 -12.68 -0.30
N VAL A 95 -17.16 -12.39 -0.61
CA VAL A 95 -17.91 -13.10 -1.68
C VAL A 95 -17.28 -12.87 -3.06
N ALA A 96 -16.86 -11.62 -3.36
CA ALA A 96 -16.19 -11.32 -4.63
C ALA A 96 -14.86 -12.06 -4.78
N ILE A 97 -14.08 -12.12 -3.69
CA ILE A 97 -12.83 -12.87 -3.62
C ILE A 97 -13.11 -14.38 -3.77
N ALA A 98 -14.07 -14.92 -3.03
CA ALA A 98 -14.49 -16.32 -3.12
C ALA A 98 -14.90 -16.71 -4.55
N ARG A 99 -15.71 -15.85 -5.22
CA ARG A 99 -16.10 -16.02 -6.62
C ARG A 99 -14.91 -16.04 -7.57
N ALA A 100 -13.88 -15.26 -7.30
CA ALA A 100 -12.67 -15.26 -8.10
C ALA A 100 -11.81 -16.51 -7.83
N LEU A 101 -11.66 -16.91 -6.58
CA LEU A 101 -10.83 -18.05 -6.16
C LEU A 101 -11.38 -19.41 -6.59
N VAL A 102 -12.71 -19.58 -6.63
CA VAL A 102 -13.33 -20.88 -6.95
C VAL A 102 -12.91 -21.42 -8.32
N ASN A 103 -12.50 -20.53 -9.23
CA ASN A 103 -12.00 -20.89 -10.56
C ASN A 103 -10.54 -21.38 -10.55
N ASN A 104 -9.88 -21.35 -9.39
CA ASN A 104 -8.46 -21.70 -9.20
C ASN A 104 -7.53 -20.96 -10.20
N PRO A 105 -7.56 -19.61 -10.24
CA PRO A 105 -6.77 -18.83 -11.18
C PRO A 105 -5.28 -18.87 -10.83
N LYS A 106 -4.40 -18.69 -11.82
CA LYS A 106 -2.97 -18.49 -11.58
C LYS A 106 -2.67 -17.12 -10.99
N VAL A 107 -3.42 -16.10 -11.41
CA VAL A 107 -3.28 -14.72 -10.95
C VAL A 107 -4.63 -14.15 -10.54
N LEU A 108 -4.66 -13.51 -9.39
CA LEU A 108 -5.80 -12.72 -8.91
C LEU A 108 -5.47 -11.23 -8.97
N LEU A 109 -6.24 -10.52 -9.79
CA LEU A 109 -6.17 -9.05 -9.88
C LEU A 109 -7.16 -8.44 -8.89
N LEU A 110 -6.69 -7.52 -8.06
CA LEU A 110 -7.48 -6.82 -7.05
C LEU A 110 -7.40 -5.31 -7.33
N ASP A 111 -8.50 -4.72 -7.78
CA ASP A 111 -8.58 -3.32 -8.15
C ASP A 111 -9.24 -2.52 -7.01
N GLU A 112 -8.42 -1.84 -6.20
CA GLU A 112 -8.82 -1.09 -5.01
C GLU A 112 -9.82 -1.84 -4.10
N PRO A 113 -9.58 -3.10 -3.75
CA PRO A 113 -10.59 -3.94 -3.14
C PRO A 113 -11.02 -3.48 -1.73
N LEU A 114 -10.20 -2.67 -1.04
CA LEU A 114 -10.44 -2.22 0.33
C LEU A 114 -10.88 -0.75 0.42
N GLY A 115 -10.93 -0.02 -0.70
CA GLY A 115 -11.14 1.43 -0.72
C GLY A 115 -12.47 1.91 -0.13
N ALA A 116 -13.52 1.09 -0.18
CA ALA A 116 -14.87 1.44 0.29
C ALA A 116 -15.13 1.08 1.78
N LEU A 117 -14.12 0.60 2.52
CA LEU A 117 -14.29 0.09 3.88
C LEU A 117 -13.81 1.08 4.94
N ASP A 118 -14.42 1.00 6.13
CA ASP A 118 -13.93 1.71 7.31
C ASP A 118 -12.55 1.20 7.74
N TYR A 119 -11.84 2.01 8.53
CA TYR A 119 -10.44 1.75 8.91
C TYR A 119 -10.23 0.39 9.61
N GLN A 120 -11.07 0.09 10.61
CA GLN A 120 -10.89 -1.14 11.41
C GLN A 120 -11.16 -2.40 10.58
N LEU A 121 -12.20 -2.38 9.78
CA LEU A 121 -12.55 -3.48 8.89
C LEU A 121 -11.49 -3.67 7.80
N ARG A 122 -10.96 -2.56 7.25
CA ARG A 122 -9.87 -2.57 6.28
C ARG A 122 -8.63 -3.28 6.82
N LYS A 123 -8.17 -2.92 8.04
CA LYS A 123 -7.00 -3.56 8.68
C LYS A 123 -7.18 -5.07 8.87
N ASN A 124 -8.34 -5.50 9.33
CA ASN A 124 -8.62 -6.91 9.51
C ASN A 124 -8.57 -7.67 8.17
N LEU A 125 -9.20 -7.11 7.13
CA LEU A 125 -9.24 -7.72 5.81
C LEU A 125 -7.88 -7.73 5.10
N GLN A 126 -7.02 -6.73 5.32
CA GLN A 126 -5.63 -6.76 4.84
C GLN A 126 -4.90 -8.00 5.36
N LEU A 127 -4.97 -8.25 6.66
CA LEU A 127 -4.33 -9.41 7.28
C LEU A 127 -4.91 -10.73 6.75
N GLU A 128 -6.24 -10.81 6.63
CA GLU A 128 -6.93 -11.99 6.08
C GLU A 128 -6.51 -12.28 4.63
N LEU A 129 -6.47 -11.25 3.77
CA LEU A 129 -6.04 -11.38 2.37
C LEU A 129 -4.59 -11.84 2.25
N LYS A 130 -3.70 -11.29 3.07
CA LYS A 130 -2.30 -11.69 3.11
C LYS A 130 -2.13 -13.15 3.54
N ASN A 131 -2.87 -13.59 4.56
CA ASN A 131 -2.87 -14.96 5.02
C ASN A 131 -3.45 -15.92 3.95
N LEU A 132 -4.52 -15.51 3.29
CA LEU A 132 -5.14 -16.27 2.20
C LEU A 132 -4.18 -16.44 1.02
N GLN A 133 -3.53 -15.35 0.60
CA GLN A 133 -2.52 -15.38 -0.48
C GLN A 133 -1.39 -16.36 -0.16
N ARG A 134 -0.82 -16.28 1.06
CA ARG A 134 0.25 -17.17 1.50
C ARG A 134 -0.19 -18.64 1.58
N GLY A 135 -1.38 -18.88 2.12
CA GLY A 135 -1.93 -20.23 2.27
C GLY A 135 -2.21 -20.93 0.93
N LEU A 136 -2.57 -20.15 -0.10
CA LEU A 136 -2.88 -20.67 -1.43
C LEU A 136 -1.68 -20.66 -2.38
N GLY A 137 -0.60 -19.93 -2.07
CA GLY A 137 0.56 -19.77 -2.96
C GLY A 137 0.23 -19.07 -4.28
N LEU A 138 -0.83 -18.26 -4.33
CA LEU A 138 -1.28 -17.57 -5.53
C LEU A 138 -0.53 -16.25 -5.74
N THR A 139 -0.39 -15.86 -7.01
CA THR A 139 0.07 -14.52 -7.35
C THR A 139 -1.09 -13.53 -7.27
N PHE A 140 -0.98 -12.53 -6.37
CA PHE A 140 -1.90 -11.40 -6.30
C PHE A 140 -1.26 -10.18 -6.96
N ILE A 141 -2.00 -9.50 -7.81
CA ILE A 141 -1.66 -8.16 -8.30
C ILE A 141 -2.69 -7.20 -7.69
N TYR A 142 -2.22 -6.36 -6.81
CA TYR A 142 -3.03 -5.45 -6.01
C TYR A 142 -2.84 -4.03 -6.48
N VAL A 143 -3.89 -3.37 -6.95
CA VAL A 143 -3.88 -1.95 -7.30
C VAL A 143 -4.46 -1.16 -6.14
N THR A 144 -3.73 -0.19 -5.64
CA THR A 144 -4.17 0.68 -4.56
C THR A 144 -3.55 2.06 -4.69
N HIS A 145 -4.22 3.06 -4.14
CA HIS A 145 -3.66 4.40 -3.91
C HIS A 145 -3.29 4.59 -2.42
N ASP A 146 -3.56 3.62 -1.56
CA ASP A 146 -3.19 3.63 -0.15
C ASP A 146 -1.77 3.08 0.02
N GLN A 147 -0.87 3.95 0.49
CA GLN A 147 0.54 3.64 0.65
C GLN A 147 0.77 2.59 1.74
N GLU A 148 -0.02 2.64 2.81
CA GLU A 148 0.09 1.69 3.91
C GLU A 148 -0.30 0.28 3.46
N GLU A 149 -1.34 0.17 2.62
CA GLU A 149 -1.71 -1.10 1.99
C GLU A 149 -0.57 -1.65 1.14
N ALA A 150 0.01 -0.83 0.27
CA ALA A 150 1.12 -1.24 -0.58
C ALA A 150 2.31 -1.75 0.25
N LEU A 151 2.73 -0.99 1.27
CA LEU A 151 3.89 -1.34 2.10
C LEU A 151 3.65 -2.59 2.96
N THR A 152 2.43 -2.80 3.48
CA THR A 152 2.14 -3.89 4.42
C THR A 152 1.79 -5.22 3.74
N MET A 153 1.18 -5.17 2.57
CA MET A 153 0.65 -6.36 1.90
C MET A 153 1.57 -6.95 0.85
N SER A 154 2.38 -6.12 0.18
CA SER A 154 3.12 -6.54 -1.01
C SER A 154 4.49 -7.12 -0.68
N ASP A 155 4.94 -8.07 -1.51
CA ASP A 155 6.33 -8.53 -1.55
C ASP A 155 7.16 -7.69 -2.54
N ARG A 156 6.46 -7.04 -3.50
CA ARG A 156 7.02 -6.18 -4.54
C ARG A 156 6.06 -5.04 -4.85
N ILE A 157 6.56 -3.82 -4.96
CA ILE A 157 5.78 -2.61 -5.26
C ILE A 157 6.26 -2.00 -6.57
N VAL A 158 5.30 -1.69 -7.45
CA VAL A 158 5.54 -0.93 -8.68
C VAL A 158 4.89 0.43 -8.54
N VAL A 159 5.70 1.47 -8.43
CA VAL A 159 5.23 2.85 -8.40
C VAL A 159 5.12 3.37 -9.82
N MET A 160 3.92 3.82 -10.19
CA MET A 160 3.64 4.35 -11.53
C MET A 160 3.28 5.83 -11.50
N ASN A 161 3.74 6.57 -12.48
CA ASN A 161 3.42 7.98 -12.69
C ASN A 161 3.17 8.25 -14.16
N LYS A 162 2.01 8.79 -14.52
CA LYS A 162 1.62 9.12 -15.90
C LYS A 162 1.87 7.99 -16.91
N GLY A 163 1.62 6.74 -16.51
CA GLY A 163 1.78 5.56 -17.36
C GLY A 163 3.21 5.02 -17.47
N VAL A 164 4.17 5.60 -16.75
CA VAL A 164 5.56 5.15 -16.69
C VAL A 164 5.84 4.54 -15.32
N ILE A 165 6.65 3.50 -15.28
CA ILE A 165 7.16 2.91 -14.03
C ILE A 165 8.29 3.80 -13.52
N GLU A 166 8.12 4.39 -12.34
CA GLU A 166 9.12 5.20 -11.66
C GLU A 166 10.11 4.34 -10.86
N GLN A 167 9.59 3.34 -10.17
CA GLN A 167 10.39 2.38 -9.41
C GLN A 167 9.63 1.07 -9.23
N ASP A 168 10.37 -0.03 -9.19
CA ASP A 168 9.88 -1.38 -9.05
C ASP A 168 10.84 -2.15 -8.15
N ASP A 169 10.44 -2.38 -6.88
CA ASP A 169 11.30 -2.98 -5.88
C ASP A 169 10.48 -3.58 -4.70
N ASN A 170 11.15 -4.14 -3.71
CA ASN A 170 10.53 -4.53 -2.45
C ASN A 170 10.11 -3.30 -1.62
N PRO A 171 9.16 -3.45 -0.66
CA PRO A 171 8.64 -2.34 0.15
C PRO A 171 9.72 -1.55 0.91
N ASP A 172 10.70 -2.24 1.47
CA ASP A 172 11.79 -1.63 2.23
C ASP A 172 12.63 -0.70 1.35
N THR A 173 13.03 -1.17 0.16
CA THR A 173 13.80 -0.38 -0.81
C THR A 173 12.99 0.83 -1.32
N ILE A 174 11.71 0.64 -1.65
CA ILE A 174 10.82 1.74 -2.11
C ILE A 174 10.72 2.84 -1.06
N TYR A 175 10.63 2.47 0.22
CA TYR A 175 10.51 3.43 1.32
C TYR A 175 11.83 4.12 1.66
N HIS A 176 12.89 3.33 1.84
CA HIS A 176 14.18 3.85 2.33
C HIS A 176 15.10 4.39 1.23
N TYR A 177 14.96 3.90 -0.01
CA TYR A 177 15.81 4.26 -1.14
C TYR A 177 15.00 4.61 -2.38
N PRO A 178 14.15 5.66 -2.32
CA PRO A 178 13.40 6.11 -3.48
C PRO A 178 14.32 6.62 -4.60
N ASN A 179 14.08 6.20 -5.84
CA ASN A 179 14.90 6.57 -6.98
C ASN A 179 14.64 8.01 -7.46
N THR A 180 13.42 8.51 -7.25
CA THR A 180 13.01 9.83 -7.73
C THR A 180 12.32 10.62 -6.62
N ARG A 181 12.30 11.94 -6.78
CA ARG A 181 11.52 12.84 -5.91
C ARG A 181 10.04 12.48 -5.87
N PHE A 182 9.50 11.98 -7.00
CA PHE A 182 8.12 11.54 -7.08
C PHE A 182 7.87 10.36 -6.13
N VAL A 183 8.70 9.32 -6.20
CA VAL A 183 8.57 8.13 -5.34
C VAL A 183 8.70 8.51 -3.86
N ALA A 184 9.71 9.33 -3.51
CA ALA A 184 9.93 9.80 -2.15
C ALA A 184 8.71 10.54 -1.57
N LYS A 185 8.06 11.40 -2.40
CA LYS A 185 6.87 12.16 -2.01
C LYS A 185 5.60 11.31 -2.02
N PHE A 186 5.52 10.33 -2.91
CA PHE A 186 4.34 9.47 -3.06
C PHE A 186 4.27 8.39 -1.99
N ILE A 187 5.42 7.86 -1.54
CA ILE A 187 5.50 6.81 -0.53
C ILE A 187 6.00 7.40 0.80
N GLY A 188 5.07 7.70 1.70
CA GLY A 188 5.36 8.29 3.01
C GLY A 188 5.69 9.78 2.98
N GLU A 189 5.79 10.38 4.16
CA GLU A 189 6.26 11.76 4.32
C GLU A 189 7.76 11.85 4.08
N SER A 190 8.22 12.96 3.51
CA SER A 190 9.64 13.20 3.23
C SER A 190 9.98 14.68 3.34
N ASN A 191 11.13 14.98 3.93
CA ASN A 191 11.75 16.27 3.86
C ASN A 191 12.72 16.34 2.68
N PHE A 192 12.73 17.46 1.97
CA PHE A 192 13.59 17.67 0.80
C PHE A 192 14.53 18.83 1.09
N PHE A 193 15.83 18.58 1.05
CA PHE A 193 16.85 19.61 1.21
C PHE A 193 17.57 19.79 -0.12
N GLU A 194 17.39 20.97 -0.71
CA GLU A 194 18.01 21.30 -2.00
C GLU A 194 19.47 21.66 -1.80
N THR A 195 20.37 21.00 -2.52
CA THR A 195 21.79 21.37 -2.61
C THR A 195 22.07 21.92 -4.00
N GLU A 196 23.30 22.37 -4.28
CA GLU A 196 23.67 22.93 -5.60
C GLU A 196 23.49 21.90 -6.74
N SER A 197 23.71 20.62 -6.50
CA SER A 197 23.72 19.58 -7.52
C SER A 197 22.59 18.55 -7.43
N GLU A 198 22.00 18.36 -6.26
CA GLU A 198 21.08 17.26 -5.97
C GLU A 198 20.04 17.63 -4.92
N THR A 199 19.00 16.82 -4.79
CA THR A 199 18.02 16.91 -3.71
C THR A 199 18.27 15.78 -2.72
N LEU A 200 18.49 16.14 -1.44
CA LEU A 200 18.54 15.17 -0.35
C LEU A 200 17.12 14.92 0.18
N VAL A 201 16.80 13.67 0.38
CA VAL A 201 15.55 13.22 0.99
C VAL A 201 15.86 12.68 2.38
N ILE A 202 15.20 13.23 3.40
CA ILE A 202 15.30 12.77 4.78
C ILE A 202 13.90 12.45 5.28
N ARG A 203 13.71 11.23 5.76
CA ARG A 203 12.44 10.83 6.36
C ARG A 203 12.22 11.55 7.70
N PRO A 204 10.97 11.92 8.07
CA PRO A 204 10.69 12.62 9.32
C PRO A 204 11.19 11.92 10.58
N GLU A 205 11.18 10.57 10.60
CA GLU A 205 11.68 9.74 11.71
C GLU A 205 13.21 9.66 11.79
N LYS A 206 13.92 10.19 10.77
CA LYS A 206 15.39 10.27 10.72
C LYS A 206 15.90 11.68 11.01
N LEU A 207 14.99 12.65 11.04
CA LEU A 207 15.31 14.05 11.32
C LEU A 207 15.25 14.28 12.82
N ASN A 208 16.40 14.62 13.41
CA ASN A 208 16.52 14.81 14.85
C ASN A 208 16.62 16.30 15.18
N LEU A 209 16.17 16.66 16.37
CA LEU A 209 16.11 18.02 16.88
C LEU A 209 16.95 18.18 18.15
N CYS A 210 17.64 19.30 18.27
CA CYS A 210 18.34 19.72 19.48
C CYS A 210 18.08 21.19 19.76
N PRO A 211 18.27 21.68 21.00
CA PRO A 211 18.25 23.13 21.31
C PRO A 211 19.29 23.88 20.47
N GLU A 212 18.96 25.11 20.02
CA GLU A 212 19.91 25.95 19.29
C GLU A 212 21.12 26.31 20.14
N TYR A 213 20.88 26.55 21.46
CA TYR A 213 21.90 26.88 22.42
C TYR A 213 22.02 25.74 23.42
N GLU A 214 23.10 24.99 23.33
CA GLU A 214 23.50 24.04 24.35
C GLU A 214 24.56 24.71 25.27
N ASP A 215 24.53 24.34 26.55
CA ASP A 215 25.58 24.76 27.47
C ASP A 215 26.95 24.28 26.94
N GLU A 216 27.92 25.15 26.76
CA GLU A 216 29.28 24.81 26.26
C GLU A 216 29.97 23.71 27.11
N GLN A 217 29.45 23.42 28.31
CA GLN A 217 29.95 22.39 29.21
C GLN A 217 29.23 21.03 29.09
N ALA A 218 28.13 20.93 28.33
CA ALA A 218 27.46 19.67 28.09
C ALA A 218 28.24 18.87 27.02
N GLU A 219 28.59 17.62 27.32
CA GLU A 219 29.11 16.70 26.28
C GLU A 219 28.08 16.60 25.17
N LYS A 220 28.42 17.08 23.98
CA LYS A 220 27.56 16.96 22.80
C LYS A 220 27.32 15.49 22.49
N GLN A 221 26.11 15.02 22.73
CA GLN A 221 25.70 13.63 22.47
C GLN A 221 25.27 13.39 21.00
N HIS A 222 25.35 14.41 20.15
CA HIS A 222 24.88 14.35 18.75
C HIS A 222 25.83 15.13 17.81
N PRO A 223 25.74 14.86 16.48
CA PRO A 223 26.45 15.64 15.48
C PRO A 223 26.07 17.13 15.54
N GLU A 224 26.94 18.01 15.05
CA GLU A 224 26.59 19.43 14.90
C GLU A 224 25.40 19.58 13.94
N PRO A 225 24.41 20.44 14.29
CA PRO A 225 23.28 20.72 13.42
C PRO A 225 23.74 21.28 12.07
N GLY A 226 23.22 20.71 10.98
CA GLY A 226 23.45 21.23 9.63
C GLY A 226 22.50 22.36 9.25
N TYR A 227 21.38 22.48 9.95
CA TYR A 227 20.32 23.46 9.72
C TYR A 227 19.74 23.97 11.04
N TYR A 228 19.20 25.19 10.99
CA TYR A 228 18.51 25.82 12.11
C TYR A 228 17.12 26.29 11.66
N GLY A 229 16.19 26.40 12.62
CA GLY A 229 14.84 26.83 12.31
C GLY A 229 14.04 27.14 13.56
N THR A 230 12.80 27.54 13.35
CA THR A 230 11.82 27.83 14.39
C THR A 230 10.66 26.84 14.28
N VAL A 231 10.27 26.26 15.41
CA VAL A 231 9.08 25.40 15.49
C VAL A 231 7.84 26.23 15.18
N VAL A 232 7.09 25.81 14.16
CA VAL A 232 5.86 26.48 13.73
C VAL A 232 4.65 25.88 14.42
N ASP A 233 4.64 24.55 14.56
CA ASP A 233 3.53 23.82 15.15
C ASP A 233 3.98 22.44 15.65
N VAL A 234 3.23 21.88 16.61
CA VAL A 234 3.43 20.53 17.12
C VAL A 234 2.08 19.83 17.18
N VAL A 235 1.95 18.75 16.42
CA VAL A 235 0.69 17.99 16.31
C VAL A 235 0.85 16.60 16.91
N PHE A 236 0.03 16.32 17.91
CA PHE A 236 -0.01 15.02 18.57
C PHE A 236 -0.69 13.95 17.71
N TYR A 237 0.04 12.87 17.40
CA TYR A 237 -0.43 11.74 16.57
C TYR A 237 -0.54 10.42 17.33
N GLY A 238 -0.79 10.47 18.63
CA GLY A 238 -0.92 9.30 19.50
C GLY A 238 0.42 8.76 20.00
N THR A 239 1.20 8.12 19.15
CA THR A 239 2.52 7.54 19.50
C THR A 239 3.69 8.48 19.24
N ILE A 240 3.48 9.52 18.45
CA ILE A 240 4.48 10.51 18.08
C ILE A 240 3.90 11.92 18.14
N ASP A 241 4.77 12.90 18.35
CA ASP A 241 4.52 14.29 18.03
C ASP A 241 5.15 14.61 16.68
N LYS A 242 4.38 15.21 15.75
CA LYS A 242 4.89 15.79 14.51
C LYS A 242 5.27 17.24 14.79
N VAL A 243 6.55 17.53 14.68
CA VAL A 243 7.10 18.88 14.88
C VAL A 243 7.34 19.50 13.51
N PHE A 244 6.65 20.61 13.24
CA PHE A 244 6.79 21.39 11.99
C PHE A 244 7.77 22.52 12.23
N ILE A 245 8.86 22.59 11.45
CA ILE A 245 9.94 23.55 11.62
C ILE A 245 10.13 24.36 10.34
N ARG A 246 10.10 25.68 10.45
CA ARG A 246 10.46 26.60 9.36
C ARG A 246 11.96 26.82 9.38
N LEU A 247 12.63 26.47 8.30
CA LEU A 247 14.07 26.66 8.14
C LEU A 247 14.43 28.15 7.99
N ASP A 248 15.54 28.58 8.59
CA ASP A 248 16.00 29.98 8.55
C ASP A 248 16.43 30.42 7.15
N ASN A 249 17.11 29.55 6.41
CA ASN A 249 17.71 29.84 5.11
C ASN A 249 16.75 29.65 3.92
N SER A 250 15.53 29.23 4.19
CA SER A 250 14.50 29.02 3.17
C SER A 250 13.12 29.16 3.79
N ASN A 251 12.12 29.52 2.99
CA ASN A 251 10.73 29.56 3.49
C ASN A 251 10.11 28.15 3.60
N GLN A 252 10.94 27.12 3.61
CA GLN A 252 10.54 25.73 3.64
C GLN A 252 10.21 25.29 5.05
N THR A 253 9.13 24.52 5.18
CA THR A 253 8.80 23.79 6.42
C THR A 253 9.22 22.35 6.29
N VAL A 254 9.94 21.83 7.28
CA VAL A 254 10.31 20.42 7.41
C VAL A 254 9.58 19.83 8.61
N VAL A 255 9.46 18.49 8.63
CA VAL A 255 8.74 17.74 9.67
C VAL A 255 9.69 16.76 10.33
N ALA A 256 9.73 16.77 11.66
CA ALA A 256 10.39 15.75 12.46
C ALA A 256 9.36 14.95 13.26
N TYR A 257 9.60 13.63 13.39
CA TYR A 257 8.82 12.78 14.28
C TYR A 257 9.56 12.62 15.61
N GLN A 258 8.88 12.99 16.69
CA GLN A 258 9.41 12.87 18.04
C GLN A 258 8.62 11.81 18.80
N TYR A 259 9.33 10.84 19.38
CA TYR A 259 8.73 9.79 20.19
C TYR A 259 8.58 10.22 21.64
N PHE A 260 7.62 9.65 22.38
CA PHE A 260 7.32 10.06 23.77
C PHE A 260 8.46 9.86 24.78
N ASP A 261 9.42 8.99 24.49
CA ASP A 261 10.59 8.76 25.33
C ASP A 261 11.69 9.80 25.14
N ASP A 262 11.51 10.74 24.19
CA ASP A 262 12.44 11.83 23.98
C ASP A 262 12.38 12.82 25.17
N VAL A 263 13.54 13.23 25.65
CA VAL A 263 13.72 14.00 26.89
C VAL A 263 13.08 15.38 26.83
N LYS A 264 12.90 15.96 25.65
CA LYS A 264 12.36 17.32 25.47
C LYS A 264 11.14 17.34 24.55
N ARG A 265 10.04 17.93 25.02
CA ARG A 265 8.91 18.32 24.17
C ARG A 265 9.12 19.73 23.64
N TRP A 266 8.89 19.92 22.36
CA TRP A 266 8.99 21.18 21.68
C TRP A 266 7.68 21.97 21.74
N SER A 267 7.78 23.31 21.67
CA SER A 267 6.64 24.21 21.62
C SER A 267 6.79 25.18 20.44
N PRO A 268 5.67 25.71 19.90
CA PRO A 268 5.74 26.78 18.90
C PRO A 268 6.65 27.94 19.35
N ASP A 269 7.30 28.55 18.36
CA ASP A 269 8.27 29.66 18.51
C ASP A 269 9.62 29.26 19.15
N GLU A 270 9.83 28.01 19.55
CA GLU A 270 11.15 27.55 20.00
C GLU A 270 12.14 27.43 18.83
N ARG A 271 13.40 27.79 19.13
CA ARG A 271 14.53 27.68 18.22
C ARG A 271 15.17 26.32 18.32
N VAL A 272 15.44 25.69 17.17
CA VAL A 272 15.95 24.32 17.11
C VAL A 272 17.10 24.19 16.10
N GLY A 273 18.08 23.36 16.47
CA GLY A 273 19.05 22.78 15.55
C GLY A 273 18.51 21.49 14.98
N ILE A 274 18.79 21.23 13.72
CA ILE A 274 18.29 20.07 12.95
C ILE A 274 19.50 19.28 12.45
N TRP A 275 19.49 17.97 12.71
CA TRP A 275 20.56 17.09 12.30
C TRP A 275 20.05 15.69 11.94
N TRP A 276 20.86 14.93 11.20
CA TRP A 276 20.65 13.53 10.86
C TRP A 276 21.99 12.83 10.63
N TYR A 277 21.97 11.51 10.59
CA TYR A 277 23.17 10.77 10.22
C TYR A 277 23.34 10.72 8.70
N LYS A 278 24.56 10.84 8.21
CA LYS A 278 24.90 10.79 6.78
C LYS A 278 24.39 9.52 6.08
N LYS A 279 24.31 8.40 6.79
CA LYS A 279 23.76 7.14 6.29
C LYS A 279 22.25 7.19 5.98
N ASP A 280 21.53 8.17 6.52
CA ASP A 280 20.09 8.35 6.35
C ASP A 280 19.76 9.32 5.19
N GLU A 281 20.79 9.85 4.51
CA GLU A 281 20.65 10.68 3.33
C GLU A 281 20.32 9.83 2.11
N VAL A 282 19.24 10.16 1.43
CA VAL A 282 18.90 9.59 0.13
C VAL A 282 18.97 10.68 -0.92
N LYS A 283 19.75 10.45 -1.96
CA LYS A 283 19.93 11.39 -3.07
C LYS A 283 18.98 11.02 -4.19
N VAL A 284 18.20 11.99 -4.63
CA VAL A 284 17.28 11.81 -5.75
C VAL A 284 17.58 12.83 -6.85
N SER A 285 17.34 12.44 -8.08
CA SER A 285 17.39 13.35 -9.21
C SER A 285 16.29 14.42 -9.11
N ARG A 286 16.60 15.63 -9.56
CA ARG A 286 15.65 16.75 -9.63
C ARG A 286 14.49 16.48 -10.55
#